data_a68a3fe0ca67a8b81f921d33ae4253ef
#
_entry.id   a68a3fe0ca67a8b81f921d33ae4253ef
#
_cell.length_a   1.000
_cell.length_b   1.000
_cell.length_c   1.000
_cell.angle_alpha   90.00
_cell.angle_beta   90.00
_cell.angle_gamma   90.00
#
_symmetry.space_group_name_H-M   'P 1'
#
loop_
_entity.id
_entity.type
_entity.pdbx_description
1 polymer ?
#
loop_
_entity_poly.entity_id
_entity_poly.type
_entity_poly.pdbx_seq_one_letter_code
_entity_poly.pdbx_strand_id
1 'polypeptide(L)'
;MTKSKLVQRLETTILSNLIYNEDYARKVIPFIKEEYFQDGIEKVIFKTIWQYADQYKSAATISALAIELQKATLNDEHYKTALEYLESLEKDEVGLEWLSNQTEQWCKDKAIYNAVLNSIHIIEGKVNDTGPDALPSLLSDALSVSFDKHVGHDYIEQSDDRYEFYNRSEEKIPFDLDFFNRITKGGMPNKTLNIAIAGTGVGKSLFMCHVAASTLMQGKNVLYITMEMAEEKIAERIDANLMNI
;
A
#
# COMPACT_ATOMS: atom_id res chain seq x y z
N MET A 1 -42.57 -17.72 8.51
CA MET A 1 -42.17 -16.85 7.41
C MET A 1 -40.67 -16.66 7.51
N THR A 2 -39.93 -17.43 6.77
CA THR A 2 -38.45 -17.46 6.75
C THR A 2 -37.98 -16.28 5.90
N LYS A 3 -37.60 -15.18 6.51
CA LYS A 3 -36.93 -14.08 5.79
C LYS A 3 -35.50 -14.53 5.50
N SER A 4 -35.23 -14.53 4.24
CA SER A 4 -33.96 -14.66 3.54
C SER A 4 -32.72 -14.27 4.37
N LYS A 5 -31.96 -15.26 4.81
CA LYS A 5 -30.59 -15.17 5.36
C LYS A 5 -29.54 -14.82 4.28
N LEU A 6 -29.94 -14.25 3.16
CA LEU A 6 -29.14 -14.20 1.93
C LEU A 6 -28.27 -12.94 1.74
N VAL A 7 -28.30 -11.98 2.66
CA VAL A 7 -27.37 -10.84 2.63
C VAL A 7 -26.80 -10.65 4.03
N GLN A 8 -25.79 -11.42 4.33
CA GLN A 8 -24.95 -11.19 5.49
C GLN A 8 -24.06 -9.96 5.17
N ARG A 9 -23.95 -9.02 6.12
CA ARG A 9 -23.05 -7.88 5.93
C ARG A 9 -21.61 -8.36 5.86
N LEU A 10 -20.79 -7.75 5.02
CA LEU A 10 -19.38 -8.14 4.86
C LEU A 10 -18.61 -8.06 6.20
N GLU A 11 -18.89 -7.05 7.03
CA GLU A 11 -18.31 -6.90 8.36
C GLU A 11 -18.60 -8.12 9.24
N THR A 12 -19.82 -8.63 9.22
CA THR A 12 -20.20 -9.85 9.96
C THR A 12 -19.45 -11.08 9.45
N THR A 13 -19.33 -11.22 8.12
CA THR A 13 -18.57 -12.32 7.50
C THR A 13 -17.08 -12.23 7.85
N ILE A 14 -16.51 -11.03 7.87
CA ILE A 14 -15.12 -10.79 8.30
C ILE A 14 -14.93 -11.25 9.75
N LEU A 15 -15.74 -10.75 10.68
CA LEU A 15 -15.63 -11.08 12.10
C LEU A 15 -15.82 -12.58 12.37
N SER A 16 -16.79 -13.22 11.70
CA SER A 16 -16.99 -14.67 11.79
C SER A 16 -15.75 -15.44 11.33
N ASN A 17 -15.18 -15.10 10.17
CA ASN A 17 -14.01 -15.79 9.66
C ASN A 17 -12.72 -15.49 10.45
N LEU A 18 -12.61 -14.34 11.11
CA LEU A 18 -11.51 -14.09 12.05
C LEU A 18 -11.51 -15.05 13.24
N ILE A 19 -12.68 -15.60 13.60
CA ILE A 19 -12.84 -16.56 14.71
C ILE A 19 -12.68 -17.98 14.21
N TYR A 20 -13.34 -18.34 13.10
CA TYR A 20 -13.47 -19.73 12.65
C TYR A 20 -12.44 -20.17 11.61
N ASN A 21 -11.68 -19.24 11.00
CA ASN A 21 -10.69 -19.53 9.96
C ASN A 21 -9.34 -18.96 10.33
N GLU A 22 -8.46 -19.79 10.89
CA GLU A 22 -7.15 -19.37 11.39
C GLU A 22 -6.25 -18.86 10.27
N ASP A 23 -6.26 -19.49 9.08
CA ASP A 23 -5.44 -19.06 7.94
C ASP A 23 -5.87 -17.67 7.45
N TYR A 24 -7.18 -17.43 7.40
CA TYR A 24 -7.72 -16.13 7.09
C TYR A 24 -7.34 -15.10 8.16
N ALA A 25 -7.52 -15.40 9.43
CA ALA A 25 -7.20 -14.52 10.53
C ALA A 25 -5.72 -14.11 10.51
N ARG A 26 -4.80 -15.05 10.33
CA ARG A 26 -3.35 -14.78 10.22
C ARG A 26 -3.01 -13.88 9.04
N LYS A 27 -3.74 -14.01 7.94
CA LYS A 27 -3.50 -13.24 6.71
C LYS A 27 -3.98 -11.80 6.84
N VAL A 28 -5.15 -11.55 7.45
CA VAL A 28 -5.85 -10.26 7.35
C VAL A 28 -5.79 -9.40 8.62
N ILE A 29 -5.67 -9.98 9.82
CA ILE A 29 -5.62 -9.23 11.10
C ILE A 29 -4.60 -8.08 11.09
N PRO A 30 -3.38 -8.22 10.51
CA PRO A 30 -2.41 -7.14 10.53
C PRO A 30 -2.83 -5.88 9.76
N PHE A 31 -3.81 -5.99 8.88
CA PHE A 31 -4.24 -4.91 7.98
C PHE A 31 -5.58 -4.29 8.36
N ILE A 32 -6.38 -4.99 9.17
CA ILE A 32 -7.67 -4.48 9.64
C ILE A 32 -7.43 -3.57 10.85
N LYS A 33 -8.11 -2.41 10.86
CA LYS A 33 -8.09 -1.48 11.97
C LYS A 33 -9.47 -1.38 12.61
N GLU A 34 -9.50 -1.13 13.92
CA GLU A 34 -10.73 -0.92 14.69
C GLU A 34 -11.61 0.17 14.07
N GLU A 35 -11.00 1.25 13.58
CA GLU A 35 -11.67 2.39 12.97
C GLU A 35 -12.41 2.09 11.65
N TYR A 36 -12.19 0.92 11.04
CA TYR A 36 -12.89 0.52 9.81
C TYR A 36 -14.31 0.03 10.07
N PHE A 37 -14.60 -0.45 11.27
CA PHE A 37 -15.95 -0.81 11.69
C PHE A 37 -16.72 0.45 12.09
N GLN A 38 -17.97 0.57 11.66
CA GLN A 38 -18.83 1.70 12.02
C GLN A 38 -19.64 1.43 13.29
N ASP A 39 -20.07 0.19 13.48
CA ASP A 39 -20.83 -0.23 14.64
C ASP A 39 -19.94 -0.36 15.88
N GLY A 40 -20.39 0.18 17.01
CA GLY A 40 -19.63 0.19 18.26
C GLY A 40 -19.40 -1.22 18.83
N ILE A 41 -20.33 -2.14 18.63
CA ILE A 41 -20.22 -3.53 19.08
C ILE A 41 -19.22 -4.29 18.22
N GLU A 42 -19.27 -4.10 16.90
CA GLU A 42 -18.30 -4.70 15.97
C GLU A 42 -16.87 -4.23 16.27
N LYS A 43 -16.69 -2.94 16.60
CA LYS A 43 -15.38 -2.41 17.05
C LYS A 43 -14.86 -3.13 18.29
N VAL A 44 -15.71 -3.25 19.32
CA VAL A 44 -15.32 -3.92 20.56
C VAL A 44 -14.95 -5.39 20.31
N ILE A 45 -15.72 -6.11 19.52
CA ILE A 45 -15.46 -7.49 19.19
C ILE A 45 -14.14 -7.61 18.39
N PHE A 46 -13.94 -6.80 17.35
CA PHE A 46 -12.70 -6.82 16.60
C PHE A 46 -11.49 -6.50 17.48
N LYS A 47 -11.59 -5.48 18.34
CA LYS A 47 -10.53 -5.12 19.28
C LYS A 47 -10.16 -6.29 20.19
N THR A 48 -11.16 -7.01 20.70
CA THR A 48 -10.95 -8.18 21.57
C THR A 48 -10.28 -9.32 20.79
N ILE A 49 -10.70 -9.57 19.53
CA ILE A 49 -10.07 -10.56 18.64
C ILE A 49 -8.61 -10.17 18.38
N TRP A 50 -8.36 -8.93 18.05
CA TRP A 50 -7.01 -8.43 17.76
C TRP A 50 -6.09 -8.55 18.98
N GLN A 51 -6.54 -8.13 20.16
CA GLN A 51 -5.77 -8.24 21.40
C GLN A 51 -5.43 -9.68 21.75
N TYR A 52 -6.39 -10.60 21.59
CA TYR A 52 -6.17 -12.02 21.80
C TYR A 52 -5.15 -12.58 20.81
N ALA A 53 -5.31 -12.29 19.54
CA ALA A 53 -4.40 -12.75 18.49
C ALA A 53 -2.97 -12.19 18.67
N ASP A 54 -2.85 -10.94 19.11
CA ASP A 54 -1.54 -10.33 19.38
C ASP A 54 -0.84 -10.97 20.60
N GLN A 55 -1.59 -11.23 21.67
CA GLN A 55 -1.06 -11.80 22.90
C GLN A 55 -0.71 -13.29 22.76
N TYR A 56 -1.58 -14.09 22.14
CA TYR A 56 -1.47 -15.56 22.10
C TYR A 56 -1.00 -16.11 20.76
N LYS A 57 -0.85 -15.25 19.74
CA LYS A 57 -0.43 -15.60 18.36
C LYS A 57 -1.25 -16.74 17.73
N SER A 58 -2.53 -16.83 18.11
CA SER A 58 -3.49 -17.84 17.66
C SER A 58 -4.89 -17.23 17.49
N ALA A 59 -5.72 -17.88 16.67
CA ALA A 59 -7.12 -17.47 16.53
C ALA A 59 -7.89 -17.70 17.86
N ALA A 60 -8.76 -16.76 18.21
CA ALA A 60 -9.57 -16.84 19.42
C ALA A 60 -10.80 -17.73 19.20
N THR A 61 -11.21 -18.47 20.21
CA THR A 61 -12.52 -19.14 20.23
C THR A 61 -13.60 -18.22 20.80
N ILE A 62 -14.88 -18.47 20.48
CA ILE A 62 -16.00 -17.70 21.03
C ILE A 62 -15.96 -17.68 22.57
N SER A 63 -15.69 -18.84 23.20
CA SER A 63 -15.60 -18.91 24.66
C SER A 63 -14.46 -18.08 25.23
N ALA A 64 -13.30 -18.05 24.56
CA ALA A 64 -12.17 -17.21 24.97
C ALA A 64 -12.51 -15.72 24.84
N LEU A 65 -13.13 -15.32 23.72
CA LEU A 65 -13.57 -13.93 23.51
C LEU A 65 -14.62 -13.48 24.53
N ALA A 66 -15.56 -14.34 24.90
CA ALA A 66 -16.54 -14.05 25.93
C ALA A 66 -15.89 -13.77 27.30
N ILE A 67 -14.82 -14.50 27.65
CA ILE A 67 -14.04 -14.27 28.86
C ILE A 67 -13.25 -12.95 28.77
N GLU A 68 -12.64 -12.68 27.62
CA GLU A 68 -11.88 -11.43 27.45
C GLU A 68 -12.80 -10.20 27.45
N LEU A 69 -14.01 -10.30 26.87
CA LEU A 69 -15.02 -9.24 26.93
C LEU A 69 -15.46 -8.93 28.37
N GLN A 70 -15.47 -9.91 29.28
CA GLN A 70 -15.75 -9.67 30.71
C GLN A 70 -14.71 -8.80 31.39
N LYS A 71 -13.45 -8.86 30.94
CA LYS A 71 -12.36 -8.04 31.49
C LYS A 71 -12.35 -6.62 30.92
N ALA A 72 -13.03 -6.42 29.79
CA ALA A 72 -13.14 -5.09 29.17
C ALA A 72 -14.08 -4.20 30.01
N THR A 73 -13.73 -2.92 30.14
CA THR A 73 -14.53 -1.92 30.87
C THR A 73 -15.76 -1.51 30.03
N LEU A 74 -16.70 -2.44 29.86
CA LEU A 74 -17.96 -2.20 29.17
C LEU A 74 -19.07 -1.99 30.18
N ASN A 75 -20.12 -1.21 29.81
CA ASN A 75 -21.35 -1.18 30.61
C ASN A 75 -22.12 -2.49 30.36
N ASP A 76 -23.02 -2.82 31.31
CA ASP A 76 -23.77 -4.10 31.30
C ASP A 76 -24.60 -4.29 30.03
N GLU A 77 -25.11 -3.22 29.43
CA GLU A 77 -25.93 -3.26 28.21
C GLU A 77 -25.05 -3.57 26.99
N HIS A 78 -23.92 -2.87 26.82
CA HIS A 78 -22.98 -3.14 25.74
C HIS A 78 -22.36 -4.52 25.85
N TYR A 79 -22.08 -4.99 27.06
CA TYR A 79 -21.56 -6.35 27.27
C TYR A 79 -22.56 -7.41 26.81
N LYS A 80 -23.84 -7.29 27.19
CA LYS A 80 -24.89 -8.22 26.74
C LYS A 80 -25.05 -8.23 25.23
N THR A 81 -25.11 -7.04 24.62
CA THR A 81 -25.24 -6.93 23.16
C THR A 81 -24.04 -7.51 22.44
N ALA A 82 -22.83 -7.31 22.96
CA ALA A 82 -21.61 -7.89 22.39
C ALA A 82 -21.61 -9.43 22.48
N LEU A 83 -22.08 -10.02 23.59
CA LEU A 83 -22.24 -11.47 23.72
C LEU A 83 -23.28 -12.03 22.77
N GLU A 84 -24.46 -11.42 22.70
CA GLU A 84 -25.50 -11.83 21.75
C GLU A 84 -25.02 -11.77 20.30
N TYR A 85 -24.28 -10.71 19.95
CA TYR A 85 -23.70 -10.59 18.61
C TYR A 85 -22.64 -11.67 18.36
N LEU A 86 -21.75 -11.92 19.33
CA LEU A 86 -20.71 -12.93 19.24
C LEU A 86 -21.31 -14.35 19.07
N GLU A 87 -22.37 -14.67 19.82
CA GLU A 87 -23.10 -15.94 19.72
C GLU A 87 -23.87 -16.08 18.39
N SER A 88 -24.21 -14.96 17.77
CA SER A 88 -24.88 -14.95 16.46
C SER A 88 -23.94 -15.24 15.28
N LEU A 89 -22.61 -15.15 15.50
CA LEU A 89 -21.62 -15.42 14.47
C LEU A 89 -21.54 -16.93 14.20
N GLU A 90 -21.99 -17.34 13.04
CA GLU A 90 -21.94 -18.72 12.59
C GLU A 90 -20.69 -18.96 11.73
N LYS A 91 -20.18 -20.20 11.74
CA LYS A 91 -19.11 -20.59 10.82
C LYS A 91 -19.64 -20.53 9.38
N ASP A 92 -19.01 -19.70 8.56
CA ASP A 92 -19.32 -19.58 7.14
C ASP A 92 -18.15 -20.12 6.31
N GLU A 93 -18.40 -21.08 5.42
CA GLU A 93 -17.37 -21.67 4.56
C GLU A 93 -17.24 -20.86 3.28
N VAL A 94 -16.54 -19.73 3.38
CA VAL A 94 -16.23 -18.86 2.25
C VAL A 94 -14.81 -19.16 1.75
N GLY A 95 -14.61 -19.10 0.43
CA GLY A 95 -13.28 -19.30 -0.16
C GLY A 95 -12.27 -18.26 0.35
N LEU A 96 -11.15 -18.74 0.90
CA LEU A 96 -10.12 -17.94 1.54
C LEU A 96 -9.62 -16.79 0.64
N GLU A 97 -9.34 -17.08 -0.62
CA GLU A 97 -8.81 -16.09 -1.56
C GLU A 97 -9.84 -15.00 -1.87
N TRP A 98 -11.08 -15.41 -2.17
CA TRP A 98 -12.16 -14.47 -2.44
C TRP A 98 -12.40 -13.55 -1.23
N LEU A 99 -12.51 -14.12 -0.02
CA LEU A 99 -12.77 -13.34 1.18
C LEU A 99 -11.60 -12.40 1.50
N SER A 100 -10.36 -12.85 1.32
CA SER A 100 -9.17 -12.01 1.50
C SER A 100 -9.20 -10.80 0.56
N ASN A 101 -9.54 -11.00 -0.71
CA ASN A 101 -9.63 -9.92 -1.71
C ASN A 101 -10.78 -8.95 -1.38
N GLN A 102 -11.94 -9.47 -0.95
CA GLN A 102 -13.06 -8.61 -0.52
C GLN A 102 -12.72 -7.80 0.73
N THR A 103 -12.01 -8.42 1.69
CA THR A 103 -11.57 -7.73 2.91
C THR A 103 -10.54 -6.65 2.60
N GLU A 104 -9.60 -6.91 1.68
CA GLU A 104 -8.63 -5.90 1.23
C GLU A 104 -9.35 -4.68 0.61
N GLN A 105 -10.30 -4.94 -0.29
CA GLN A 105 -11.06 -3.85 -0.91
C GLN A 105 -11.86 -3.07 0.13
N TRP A 106 -12.51 -3.77 1.06
CA TRP A 106 -13.23 -3.13 2.17
C TRP A 106 -12.30 -2.28 3.05
N CYS A 107 -11.10 -2.76 3.38
CA CYS A 107 -10.11 -1.98 4.13
C CYS A 107 -9.68 -0.71 3.38
N LYS A 108 -9.45 -0.80 2.06
CA LYS A 108 -9.13 0.35 1.19
C LYS A 108 -10.26 1.37 1.21
N ASP A 109 -11.48 0.93 1.00
CA ASP A 109 -12.66 1.82 0.96
C ASP A 109 -12.86 2.52 2.31
N LYS A 110 -12.70 1.80 3.44
CA LYS A 110 -12.82 2.38 4.78
C LYS A 110 -11.66 3.32 5.11
N ALA A 111 -10.44 2.99 4.70
CA ALA A 111 -9.29 3.88 4.89
C ALA A 111 -9.48 5.20 4.15
N ILE A 112 -9.90 5.15 2.89
CA ILE A 112 -10.20 6.36 2.08
C ILE A 112 -11.34 7.16 2.70
N TYR A 113 -12.42 6.50 3.10
CA TYR A 113 -13.57 7.16 3.74
C TYR A 113 -13.14 7.90 5.02
N ASN A 114 -12.38 7.24 5.90
CA ASN A 114 -11.90 7.83 7.15
C ASN A 114 -10.91 8.98 6.87
N ALA A 115 -10.02 8.84 5.88
CA ALA A 115 -9.10 9.90 5.49
C ALA A 115 -9.84 11.15 4.98
N VAL A 116 -10.90 10.97 4.18
CA VAL A 116 -11.74 12.09 3.70
C VAL A 116 -12.47 12.76 4.87
N LEU A 117 -13.06 12.00 5.80
CA LEU A 117 -13.72 12.56 6.99
C LEU A 117 -12.73 13.33 7.85
N ASN A 118 -11.55 12.77 8.12
CA ASN A 118 -10.49 13.45 8.87
C ASN A 118 -10.03 14.72 8.16
N SER A 119 -9.92 14.69 6.84
CA SER A 119 -9.58 15.87 6.04
C SER A 119 -10.60 17.00 6.22
N ILE A 120 -11.88 16.66 6.21
CA ILE A 120 -12.97 17.64 6.49
C ILE A 120 -12.83 18.22 7.90
N HIS A 121 -12.59 17.39 8.91
CA HIS A 121 -12.40 17.86 10.29
C HIS A 121 -11.18 18.78 10.45
N ILE A 122 -10.09 18.51 9.74
CA ILE A 122 -8.90 19.37 9.71
C ILE A 122 -9.23 20.73 9.08
N ILE A 123 -9.93 20.73 7.94
CA ILE A 123 -10.34 21.96 7.24
C ILE A 123 -11.30 22.79 8.10
N GLU A 124 -12.21 22.14 8.82
CA GLU A 124 -13.16 22.79 9.74
C GLU A 124 -12.51 23.25 11.06
N GLY A 125 -11.22 22.96 11.28
CA GLY A 125 -10.50 23.34 12.51
C GLY A 125 -10.95 22.56 13.75
N LYS A 126 -11.56 21.39 13.58
CA LYS A 126 -11.99 20.51 14.69
C LYS A 126 -10.87 19.67 15.28
N VAL A 127 -9.73 19.57 14.57
CA VAL A 127 -8.53 18.85 15.00
C VAL A 127 -7.43 19.88 15.25
N ASN A 128 -6.97 19.98 16.49
CA ASN A 128 -6.06 21.06 16.90
C ASN A 128 -4.57 20.77 16.60
N ASP A 129 -4.20 19.51 16.36
CA ASP A 129 -2.78 19.10 16.24
C ASP A 129 -2.31 18.88 14.80
N THR A 130 -3.19 19.01 13.80
CA THR A 130 -2.86 18.67 12.40
C THR A 130 -3.31 19.79 11.47
N GLY A 131 -2.35 20.40 10.77
CA GLY A 131 -2.64 21.45 9.78
C GLY A 131 -3.03 20.89 8.41
N PRO A 132 -3.52 21.76 7.48
CA PRO A 132 -3.88 21.37 6.12
C PRO A 132 -2.72 20.74 5.32
N ASP A 133 -1.49 21.00 5.69
CA ASP A 133 -0.28 20.45 5.05
C ASP A 133 -0.16 18.92 5.20
N ALA A 134 -0.86 18.33 6.17
CA ALA A 134 -0.89 16.88 6.36
C ALA A 134 -1.88 16.15 5.44
N LEU A 135 -2.78 16.84 4.74
CA LEU A 135 -3.81 16.23 3.90
C LEU A 135 -3.24 15.33 2.79
N PRO A 136 -2.18 15.74 2.04
CA PRO A 136 -1.63 14.88 0.99
C PRO A 136 -1.08 13.56 1.54
N SER A 137 -0.39 13.60 2.69
CA SER A 137 0.13 12.39 3.35
C SER A 137 -0.99 11.48 3.81
N LEU A 138 -2.00 12.02 4.49
CA LEU A 138 -3.14 11.27 5.02
C LEU A 138 -3.92 10.53 3.91
N LEU A 139 -4.14 11.19 2.77
CA LEU A 139 -4.78 10.58 1.61
C LEU A 139 -3.87 9.56 0.91
N SER A 140 -2.57 9.84 0.81
CA SER A 140 -1.59 8.92 0.24
C SER A 140 -1.50 7.63 1.05
N ASP A 141 -1.47 7.73 2.38
CA ASP A 141 -1.42 6.58 3.29
C ASP A 141 -2.69 5.72 3.16
N ALA A 142 -3.87 6.35 3.04
CA ALA A 142 -5.13 5.64 2.81
C ALA A 142 -5.16 4.89 1.48
N LEU A 143 -4.60 5.47 0.43
CA LEU A 143 -4.50 4.85 -0.90
C LEU A 143 -3.47 3.72 -0.96
N SER A 144 -2.48 3.71 -0.06
CA SER A 144 -1.42 2.71 -0.02
C SER A 144 -1.79 1.42 0.73
N VAL A 145 -2.99 1.33 1.32
CA VAL A 145 -3.46 0.13 2.02
C VAL A 145 -3.48 -1.06 1.07
N SER A 146 -2.69 -2.09 1.36
CA SER A 146 -2.62 -3.32 0.59
C SER A 146 -2.29 -4.50 1.51
N PHE A 147 -2.85 -5.68 1.22
CA PHE A 147 -2.55 -6.94 1.90
C PHE A 147 -1.33 -7.63 1.29
N ASP A 148 -0.68 -6.98 0.35
CA ASP A 148 0.53 -7.53 -0.24
C ASP A 148 1.67 -7.54 0.79
N LYS A 149 2.06 -8.74 1.21
CA LYS A 149 3.16 -8.97 2.17
C LYS A 149 4.54 -8.89 1.52
N HIS A 150 4.59 -8.74 0.19
CA HIS A 150 5.86 -8.67 -0.54
C HIS A 150 6.54 -7.29 -0.41
N VAL A 151 6.63 -6.80 0.83
CA VAL A 151 7.53 -5.69 1.17
C VAL A 151 8.91 -6.28 1.44
N GLY A 152 9.68 -6.40 0.39
CA GLY A 152 11.02 -6.96 0.47
C GLY A 152 11.16 -8.31 -0.24
N HIS A 153 12.34 -8.88 -0.12
CA HIS A 153 12.72 -10.14 -0.75
C HIS A 153 13.19 -11.11 0.33
N ASP A 154 12.53 -12.27 0.44
CA ASP A 154 13.03 -13.33 1.31
C ASP A 154 14.31 -13.93 0.71
N TYR A 155 15.41 -13.70 1.42
CA TYR A 155 16.72 -14.06 0.88
C TYR A 155 16.92 -15.58 0.74
N ILE A 156 16.29 -16.37 1.57
CA ILE A 156 16.47 -17.84 1.58
C ILE A 156 15.41 -18.49 0.68
N GLU A 157 14.13 -18.18 0.90
CA GLU A 157 13.05 -18.85 0.19
C GLU A 157 12.99 -18.47 -1.31
N GLN A 158 13.39 -17.25 -1.67
CA GLN A 158 13.38 -16.76 -3.06
C GLN A 158 14.76 -16.87 -3.75
N SER A 159 15.54 -17.89 -3.42
CA SER A 159 16.86 -18.11 -4.03
C SER A 159 16.79 -18.39 -5.52
N ASP A 160 15.79 -19.14 -5.96
CA ASP A 160 15.61 -19.50 -7.37
C ASP A 160 15.20 -18.29 -8.22
N ASP A 161 14.29 -17.46 -7.71
CA ASP A 161 13.88 -16.19 -8.34
C ASP A 161 15.09 -15.26 -8.53
N ARG A 162 16.01 -15.21 -7.56
CA ARG A 162 17.24 -14.43 -7.67
C ARG A 162 18.18 -14.99 -8.73
N TYR A 163 18.32 -16.30 -8.78
CA TYR A 163 19.16 -16.94 -9.79
C TYR A 163 18.64 -16.65 -11.20
N GLU A 164 17.34 -16.74 -11.42
CA GLU A 164 16.70 -16.35 -12.68
C GLU A 164 16.93 -14.87 -12.99
N PHE A 165 16.77 -13.99 -12.00
CA PHE A 165 17.02 -12.55 -12.15
C PHE A 165 18.47 -12.25 -12.56
N TYR A 166 19.47 -12.91 -11.96
CA TYR A 166 20.89 -12.72 -12.30
C TYR A 166 21.23 -13.18 -13.73
N ASN A 167 20.50 -14.15 -14.25
CA ASN A 167 20.72 -14.67 -15.61
C ASN A 167 19.82 -13.99 -16.65
N ARG A 168 18.89 -13.12 -16.23
CA ARG A 168 18.04 -12.37 -17.16
C ARG A 168 18.83 -11.28 -17.85
N SER A 169 18.74 -11.22 -19.18
CA SER A 169 19.29 -10.09 -19.94
C SER A 169 18.43 -8.85 -19.67
N GLU A 170 19.00 -7.86 -18.97
CA GLU A 170 18.33 -6.59 -18.75
C GLU A 170 18.33 -5.74 -20.02
N GLU A 171 17.17 -5.21 -20.39
CA GLU A 171 17.05 -4.18 -21.41
C GLU A 171 17.61 -2.87 -20.87
N LYS A 172 18.63 -2.33 -21.53
CA LYS A 172 19.29 -1.08 -21.16
C LYS A 172 18.94 0.03 -22.15
N ILE A 173 18.99 1.26 -21.69
CA ILE A 173 18.80 2.46 -22.51
C ILE A 173 20.19 2.96 -22.92
N PRO A 174 20.58 2.84 -24.21
CA PRO A 174 21.88 3.32 -24.68
C PRO A 174 22.00 4.84 -24.59
N PHE A 175 23.25 5.32 -24.41
CA PHE A 175 23.56 6.75 -24.31
C PHE A 175 23.69 7.47 -25.65
N ASP A 176 23.68 6.74 -26.76
CA ASP A 176 24.12 7.27 -28.07
C ASP A 176 25.58 7.81 -28.07
N LEU A 177 26.38 7.31 -27.16
CA LEU A 177 27.80 7.62 -27.00
C LEU A 177 28.56 6.30 -26.81
N ASP A 178 29.33 5.88 -27.80
CA ASP A 178 30.01 4.59 -27.82
C ASP A 178 30.87 4.33 -26.58
N PHE A 179 31.58 5.35 -26.13
CA PHE A 179 32.42 5.23 -24.94
C PHE A 179 31.59 4.88 -23.69
N PHE A 180 30.48 5.57 -23.47
CA PHE A 180 29.60 5.32 -22.32
C PHE A 180 28.88 3.96 -22.45
N ASN A 181 28.40 3.63 -23.65
CA ASN A 181 27.78 2.33 -23.89
C ASN A 181 28.75 1.17 -23.65
N ARG A 182 30.02 1.32 -24.01
CA ARG A 182 31.06 0.31 -23.73
C ARG A 182 31.32 0.15 -22.23
N ILE A 183 31.45 1.24 -21.47
CA ILE A 183 31.70 1.20 -20.02
C ILE A 183 30.52 0.58 -19.29
N THR A 184 29.29 0.97 -19.63
CA THR A 184 28.06 0.49 -18.99
C THR A 184 27.56 -0.83 -19.54
N LYS A 185 28.28 -1.42 -20.50
CA LYS A 185 27.87 -2.67 -21.17
C LYS A 185 26.47 -2.56 -21.79
N GLY A 186 26.22 -1.51 -22.55
CA GLY A 186 25.02 -1.33 -23.35
C GLY A 186 24.09 -0.19 -22.93
N GLY A 187 24.39 0.59 -21.89
CA GLY A 187 23.58 1.74 -21.50
C GLY A 187 23.15 1.76 -20.04
N MET A 188 22.13 2.54 -19.74
CA MET A 188 21.54 2.69 -18.40
C MET A 188 20.56 1.54 -18.13
N PRO A 189 20.73 0.76 -17.04
CA PRO A 189 19.76 -0.23 -16.63
C PRO A 189 18.46 0.41 -16.14
N ASN A 190 17.34 -0.30 -16.26
CA ASN A 190 16.08 0.13 -15.68
C ASN A 190 16.13 0.16 -14.13
N LYS A 191 15.33 1.02 -13.51
CA LYS A 191 15.22 1.15 -12.04
C LYS A 191 16.54 1.46 -11.33
N THR A 192 17.46 2.20 -11.97
CA THR A 192 18.75 2.59 -11.39
C THR A 192 18.88 4.11 -11.31
N LEU A 193 19.62 4.58 -10.30
CA LEU A 193 20.05 5.95 -10.18
C LEU A 193 21.44 6.10 -10.84
N ASN A 194 21.50 6.92 -11.89
CA ASN A 194 22.75 7.25 -12.57
C ASN A 194 23.12 8.70 -12.26
N ILE A 195 24.33 8.97 -11.79
CA ILE A 195 24.79 10.31 -11.39
C ILE A 195 25.94 10.74 -12.27
N ALA A 196 25.76 11.83 -13.03
CA ALA A 196 26.83 12.47 -13.78
C ALA A 196 27.50 13.56 -12.94
N ILE A 197 28.78 13.40 -12.62
CA ILE A 197 29.56 14.37 -11.85
C ILE A 197 30.58 15.02 -12.79
N ALA A 198 30.56 16.35 -12.84
CA ALA A 198 31.50 17.13 -13.61
C ALA A 198 31.69 18.52 -12.95
N GLY A 199 32.86 19.12 -13.16
CA GLY A 199 33.15 20.48 -12.73
C GLY A 199 32.29 21.54 -13.45
N THR A 200 32.38 22.76 -12.98
CA THR A 200 31.68 23.91 -13.59
C THR A 200 32.19 24.12 -15.02
N GLY A 201 31.29 24.34 -15.99
CA GLY A 201 31.65 24.65 -17.39
C GLY A 201 32.10 23.43 -18.24
N VAL A 202 32.16 22.21 -17.68
CA VAL A 202 32.62 21.01 -18.39
C VAL A 202 31.57 20.45 -19.36
N GLY A 203 30.30 20.91 -19.28
CA GLY A 203 29.25 20.47 -20.19
C GLY A 203 28.23 19.48 -19.57
N LYS A 204 28.17 19.40 -18.25
CA LYS A 204 27.21 18.50 -17.56
C LYS A 204 25.77 18.65 -18.07
N SER A 205 25.26 19.91 -18.16
CA SER A 205 23.90 20.16 -18.66
C SER A 205 23.73 19.80 -20.13
N LEU A 206 24.76 19.96 -20.96
CA LEU A 206 24.73 19.53 -22.36
C LEU A 206 24.69 18.03 -22.48
N PHE A 207 25.48 17.32 -21.67
CA PHE A 207 25.41 15.85 -21.59
C PHE A 207 24.03 15.37 -21.20
N MET A 208 23.39 15.97 -20.20
CA MET A 208 22.04 15.60 -19.78
C MET A 208 20.99 15.87 -20.88
N CYS A 209 21.11 17.01 -21.61
CA CYS A 209 20.25 17.30 -22.75
C CYS A 209 20.47 16.29 -23.90
N HIS A 210 21.71 15.88 -24.16
CA HIS A 210 22.02 14.85 -25.15
C HIS A 210 21.42 13.49 -24.78
N VAL A 211 21.55 13.06 -23.52
CA VAL A 211 20.93 11.82 -23.01
C VAL A 211 19.40 11.88 -23.15
N ALA A 212 18.78 13.02 -22.86
CA ALA A 212 17.35 13.21 -23.03
C ALA A 212 16.94 13.09 -24.51
N ALA A 213 17.64 13.79 -25.42
CA ALA A 213 17.39 13.72 -26.86
C ALA A 213 17.56 12.29 -27.41
N SER A 214 18.66 11.62 -27.08
CA SER A 214 18.92 10.23 -27.46
C SER A 214 17.83 9.27 -26.96
N THR A 215 17.35 9.44 -25.74
CA THR A 215 16.28 8.62 -25.17
C THR A 215 14.95 8.86 -25.87
N LEU A 216 14.64 10.10 -26.24
CA LEU A 216 13.44 10.45 -27.03
C LEU A 216 13.49 9.81 -28.43
N MET A 217 14.66 9.84 -29.09
CA MET A 217 14.85 9.20 -30.40
C MET A 217 14.64 7.67 -30.37
N GLN A 218 14.84 7.05 -29.21
CA GLN A 218 14.55 5.63 -28.98
C GLN A 218 13.05 5.35 -28.68
N GLY A 219 12.18 6.36 -28.79
CA GLY A 219 10.74 6.23 -28.53
C GLY A 219 10.38 6.09 -27.06
N LYS A 220 11.26 6.45 -26.14
CA LYS A 220 10.99 6.42 -24.68
C LYS A 220 10.51 7.80 -24.21
N ASN A 221 9.72 7.81 -23.14
CA ASN A 221 9.28 9.05 -22.51
C ASN A 221 10.38 9.58 -21.56
N VAL A 222 10.61 10.89 -21.58
CA VAL A 222 11.60 11.57 -20.74
C VAL A 222 10.94 12.65 -19.91
N LEU A 223 11.15 12.62 -18.60
CA LEU A 223 10.84 13.74 -17.70
C LEU A 223 12.16 14.42 -17.34
N TYR A 224 12.32 15.69 -17.75
CA TYR A 224 13.47 16.51 -17.39
C TYR A 224 13.08 17.56 -16.34
N ILE A 225 13.73 17.51 -15.17
CA ILE A 225 13.50 18.47 -14.10
C ILE A 225 14.74 19.37 -14.00
N THR A 226 14.54 20.68 -14.14
CA THR A 226 15.60 21.68 -14.00
C THR A 226 15.34 22.60 -12.81
N MET A 227 16.40 22.90 -12.02
CA MET A 227 16.33 23.85 -10.89
C MET A 227 17.30 25.01 -11.05
N GLU A 228 18.14 25.02 -12.13
CA GLU A 228 19.16 26.00 -12.38
C GLU A 228 18.85 26.86 -13.64
N MET A 229 18.29 26.21 -14.67
CA MET A 229 18.00 26.86 -15.95
C MET A 229 16.50 26.89 -16.21
N ALA A 230 16.05 27.92 -16.94
CA ALA A 230 14.68 27.97 -17.42
C ALA A 230 14.36 26.76 -18.35
N GLU A 231 13.13 26.26 -18.30
CA GLU A 231 12.69 25.10 -19.05
C GLU A 231 12.81 25.28 -20.57
N GLU A 232 12.54 26.52 -21.06
CA GLU A 232 12.67 26.86 -22.48
C GLU A 232 14.12 26.72 -22.95
N LYS A 233 15.10 27.06 -22.09
CA LYS A 233 16.54 26.92 -22.42
C LYS A 233 16.99 25.47 -22.44
N ILE A 234 16.37 24.61 -21.65
CA ILE A 234 16.59 23.16 -21.73
C ILE A 234 15.95 22.61 -23.01
N ALA A 235 14.71 22.99 -23.32
CA ALA A 235 14.02 22.60 -24.54
C ALA A 235 14.82 23.00 -25.79
N GLU A 236 15.29 24.28 -25.89
CA GLU A 236 16.13 24.78 -26.98
C GLU A 236 17.37 23.87 -27.20
N ARG A 237 18.03 23.44 -26.14
CA ARG A 237 19.21 22.55 -26.25
C ARG A 237 18.86 21.12 -26.67
N ILE A 238 17.72 20.60 -26.23
CA ILE A 238 17.25 19.28 -26.67
C ILE A 238 16.87 19.34 -28.15
N ASP A 239 16.14 20.40 -28.58
CA ASP A 239 15.72 20.60 -29.95
C ASP A 239 16.93 20.77 -30.87
N ALA A 240 17.93 21.56 -30.48
CA ALA A 240 19.18 21.71 -31.22
C ALA A 240 19.90 20.36 -31.42
N ASN A 241 19.88 19.53 -30.40
CA ASN A 241 20.46 18.17 -30.46
C ASN A 241 19.67 17.27 -31.40
N LEU A 242 18.32 17.29 -31.33
CA LEU A 242 17.46 16.49 -32.21
C LEU A 242 17.54 16.91 -33.68
N MET A 243 17.71 18.23 -33.94
CA MET A 243 17.83 18.81 -35.28
C MET A 243 19.26 18.79 -35.84
N ASN A 244 20.22 18.41 -35.01
CA ASN A 244 21.65 18.35 -35.33
C ASN A 244 22.21 19.72 -35.81
N ILE A 245 21.87 20.79 -35.10
CA ILE A 245 22.28 22.18 -35.32
C ILE A 245 22.95 22.77 -34.08
#